data_1c6e183cc85bd9a1b49c642d1903e1c7
#
_entry.id   1c6e183cc85bd9a1b49c642d1903e1c7
#
_cell.length_a   1.000
_cell.length_b   1.000
_cell.length_c   1.000
_cell.angle_alpha   90.00
_cell.angle_beta   90.00
_cell.angle_gamma   90.00
#
_symmetry.space_group_name_H-M   'P 1'
#
loop_
_entity.id
_entity.type
_entity.pdbx_description
1 polymer ?
#
loop_
_entity_poly.entity_id
_entity_poly.type
_entity_poly.pdbx_seq_one_letter_code
_entity_poly.pdbx_strand_id
1 'polypeptide(L)'
;MSAAAEAGLRRILAVVDLLGDAVDEESLVPALLPLLLAAVPGDSIVWSPRAGSADRPLTLPAGLLTDDLREAFARESAADPLVAHTTLGPGTPMRRSTLQTPGAFHALAAYTDVYRPCGSEHQLAMSFPAGRADGVPRRVCVAFSRSGGDFSDDDVAAAAVLRTRLSRVLGRLAPPTPVPSAVTRRESAVLALLARGLTNQQIAHRLAISPRTVDKHLEHAYAKLQVGGRVEAANAWLTRSPAVARPAP
;
A
#
# COMPACT_ATOMS: atom_id res chain seq x y z
N MET A 1 -0.63 -18.59 -30.73
CA MET A 1 -0.99 -18.51 -29.29
C MET A 1 -1.91 -19.69 -28.98
N SER A 2 -1.71 -20.35 -27.83
CA SER A 2 -2.64 -21.42 -27.42
C SER A 2 -3.98 -20.82 -26.97
N ALA A 3 -5.09 -21.61 -27.09
CA ALA A 3 -6.40 -21.18 -26.64
C ALA A 3 -6.41 -20.74 -25.15
N ALA A 4 -5.56 -21.37 -24.32
CA ALA A 4 -5.38 -21.03 -22.92
C ALA A 4 -4.76 -19.62 -22.73
N ALA A 5 -3.73 -19.29 -23.52
CA ALA A 5 -3.11 -17.96 -23.48
C ALA A 5 -4.06 -16.85 -23.94
N GLU A 6 -4.88 -17.13 -24.96
CA GLU A 6 -5.92 -16.19 -25.42
C GLU A 6 -7.01 -15.96 -24.36
N ALA A 7 -7.45 -17.03 -23.68
CA ALA A 7 -8.41 -16.92 -22.60
C ALA A 7 -7.84 -16.12 -21.41
N GLY A 8 -6.57 -16.35 -21.05
CA GLY A 8 -5.86 -15.58 -20.02
C GLY A 8 -5.80 -14.07 -20.33
N LEU A 9 -5.45 -13.74 -21.58
CA LEU A 9 -5.39 -12.36 -22.06
C LEU A 9 -6.78 -11.69 -21.97
N ARG A 10 -7.85 -12.35 -22.40
CA ARG A 10 -9.23 -11.83 -22.32
C ARG A 10 -9.61 -11.49 -20.87
N ARG A 11 -9.24 -12.34 -19.92
CA ARG A 11 -9.52 -12.10 -18.48
C ARG A 11 -8.78 -10.87 -17.95
N ILE A 12 -7.52 -10.70 -18.33
CA ILE A 12 -6.74 -9.50 -17.96
C ILE A 12 -7.35 -8.25 -18.59
N LEU A 13 -7.78 -8.31 -19.86
CA LEU A 13 -8.43 -7.19 -20.54
C LEU A 13 -9.72 -6.78 -19.85
N ALA A 14 -10.57 -7.73 -19.43
CA ALA A 14 -11.78 -7.42 -18.68
C ALA A 14 -11.51 -6.64 -17.39
N VAL A 15 -10.41 -6.97 -16.68
CA VAL A 15 -9.97 -6.17 -15.53
C VAL A 15 -9.55 -4.76 -15.96
N VAL A 16 -8.79 -4.65 -17.04
CA VAL A 16 -8.30 -3.34 -17.53
C VAL A 16 -9.43 -2.45 -17.98
N ASP A 17 -10.44 -3.01 -18.65
CA ASP A 17 -11.64 -2.26 -19.09
C ASP A 17 -12.42 -1.73 -17.89
N LEU A 18 -12.71 -2.58 -16.90
CA LEU A 18 -13.36 -2.15 -15.66
C LEU A 18 -12.58 -1.03 -14.94
N LEU A 19 -11.24 -1.15 -14.91
CA LEU A 19 -10.37 -0.14 -14.31
C LEU A 19 -10.37 1.18 -15.11
N GLY A 20 -10.65 1.14 -16.42
CA GLY A 20 -10.75 2.31 -17.28
C GLY A 20 -11.96 3.18 -16.94
N ASP A 21 -13.08 2.55 -16.60
CA ASP A 21 -14.36 3.18 -16.30
C ASP A 21 -14.55 3.53 -14.81
N ALA A 22 -13.56 3.24 -13.98
CA ALA A 22 -13.64 3.41 -12.54
C ALA A 22 -13.77 4.89 -12.13
N VAL A 23 -14.82 5.20 -11.38
CA VAL A 23 -15.13 6.54 -10.85
C VAL A 23 -14.79 6.65 -9.38
N ASP A 24 -15.04 5.61 -8.60
CA ASP A 24 -14.75 5.52 -7.17
C ASP A 24 -14.34 4.11 -6.78
N GLU A 25 -13.73 3.97 -5.62
CA GLU A 25 -13.20 2.68 -5.13
C GLU A 25 -14.31 1.82 -4.52
N GLU A 26 -15.33 2.42 -3.94
CA GLU A 26 -16.39 1.70 -3.23
C GLU A 26 -17.22 0.83 -4.19
N SER A 27 -17.53 1.35 -5.36
CA SER A 27 -18.21 0.60 -6.42
C SER A 27 -17.26 -0.32 -7.20
N LEU A 28 -16.02 0.12 -7.41
CA LEU A 28 -15.02 -0.62 -8.18
C LEU A 28 -14.64 -1.94 -7.54
N VAL A 29 -14.26 -1.95 -6.26
CA VAL A 29 -13.60 -3.13 -5.65
C VAL A 29 -14.50 -4.35 -5.62
N PRO A 30 -15.80 -4.28 -5.24
CA PRO A 30 -16.69 -5.45 -5.30
C PRO A 30 -16.82 -6.04 -6.70
N ALA A 31 -16.89 -5.21 -7.75
CA ALA A 31 -16.98 -5.65 -9.14
C ALA A 31 -15.63 -6.22 -9.65
N LEU A 32 -14.52 -5.77 -9.09
CA LEU A 32 -13.17 -6.16 -9.47
C LEU A 32 -12.79 -7.56 -8.97
N LEU A 33 -13.22 -7.95 -7.76
CA LEU A 33 -12.81 -9.20 -7.13
C LEU A 33 -13.09 -10.45 -8.01
N PRO A 34 -14.29 -10.62 -8.63
CA PRO A 34 -14.54 -11.76 -9.51
C PRO A 34 -13.62 -11.78 -10.73
N LEU A 35 -13.33 -10.63 -11.31
CA LEU A 35 -12.46 -10.52 -12.48
C LEU A 35 -11.00 -10.81 -12.13
N LEU A 36 -10.52 -10.35 -10.98
CA LEU A 36 -9.20 -10.69 -10.49
C LEU A 36 -9.05 -12.19 -10.23
N LEU A 37 -10.05 -12.81 -9.60
CA LEU A 37 -10.06 -14.23 -9.32
C LEU A 37 -10.15 -15.08 -10.61
N ALA A 38 -10.79 -14.56 -11.65
CA ALA A 38 -10.81 -15.16 -12.97
C ALA A 38 -9.46 -15.02 -13.70
N ALA A 39 -8.78 -13.87 -13.54
CA ALA A 39 -7.51 -13.59 -14.20
C ALA A 39 -6.32 -14.33 -13.55
N VAL A 40 -6.37 -14.51 -12.24
CA VAL A 40 -5.44 -15.34 -11.44
C VAL A 40 -6.28 -16.42 -10.76
N PRO A 41 -6.48 -17.60 -11.40
CA PRO A 41 -7.44 -18.60 -10.94
C PRO A 41 -7.11 -19.11 -9.53
N GLY A 42 -8.10 -19.07 -8.65
CA GLY A 42 -8.02 -19.53 -7.26
C GLY A 42 -9.41 -19.84 -6.72
N ASP A 43 -9.46 -20.39 -5.51
CA ASP A 43 -10.71 -20.70 -4.81
C ASP A 43 -11.23 -19.48 -4.05
N SER A 44 -10.32 -18.57 -3.68
CA SER A 44 -10.68 -17.36 -2.96
C SER A 44 -9.69 -16.21 -3.20
N ILE A 45 -10.18 -14.98 -2.95
CA ILE A 45 -9.37 -13.77 -2.97
C ILE A 45 -9.70 -12.92 -1.73
N VAL A 46 -8.67 -12.35 -1.13
CA VAL A 46 -8.75 -11.38 -0.05
C VAL A 46 -8.18 -10.05 -0.54
N TRP A 47 -8.97 -9.00 -0.44
CA TRP A 47 -8.58 -7.62 -0.68
C TRP A 47 -8.51 -6.89 0.65
N SER A 48 -7.33 -6.50 1.09
CA SER A 48 -7.10 -5.89 2.39
C SER A 48 -6.46 -4.50 2.24
N PRO A 49 -7.22 -3.42 2.35
CA PRO A 49 -6.65 -2.08 2.44
C PRO A 49 -5.91 -1.93 3.77
N ARG A 50 -4.77 -1.24 3.72
CA ARG A 50 -3.92 -0.99 4.90
C ARG A 50 -3.55 0.49 4.99
N ALA A 51 -4.36 1.23 5.72
CA ALA A 51 -4.10 2.65 5.99
C ALA A 51 -4.54 3.07 7.40
N GLY A 52 -4.78 2.13 8.28
CA GLY A 52 -5.33 2.36 9.61
C GLY A 52 -6.26 1.22 10.03
N SER A 53 -6.74 1.24 11.25
CA SER A 53 -7.43 0.11 11.89
C SER A 53 -8.89 -0.09 11.45
N ALA A 54 -9.45 0.74 10.58
CA ALA A 54 -10.89 0.75 10.29
C ALA A 54 -11.31 -0.01 9.01
N ASP A 55 -10.40 -0.26 8.08
CA ASP A 55 -10.75 -0.85 6.80
C ASP A 55 -10.88 -2.37 6.92
N ARG A 56 -12.11 -2.87 6.76
CA ARG A 56 -12.36 -4.33 6.74
C ARG A 56 -11.92 -4.93 5.41
N PRO A 57 -11.27 -6.12 5.42
CA PRO A 57 -10.96 -6.82 4.19
C PRO A 57 -12.24 -7.25 3.47
N LEU A 58 -12.24 -7.12 2.13
CA LEU A 58 -13.25 -7.71 1.27
C LEU A 58 -12.78 -9.08 0.79
N THR A 59 -13.68 -10.03 0.69
CA THR A 59 -13.38 -11.40 0.28
C THR A 59 -14.35 -11.92 -0.77
N LEU A 60 -13.85 -12.81 -1.61
CA LEU A 60 -14.67 -13.64 -2.47
C LEU A 60 -14.19 -15.11 -2.29
N PRO A 61 -15.04 -16.02 -1.82
CA PRO A 61 -16.45 -15.82 -1.44
C PRO A 61 -16.63 -14.82 -0.28
N ALA A 62 -17.78 -14.16 -0.28
CA ALA A 62 -18.13 -13.23 0.79
C ALA A 62 -18.21 -13.96 2.14
N GLY A 63 -17.75 -13.33 3.21
CA GLY A 63 -17.78 -13.91 4.55
C GLY A 63 -16.71 -14.98 4.81
N LEU A 64 -15.74 -15.17 3.92
CA LEU A 64 -14.63 -16.11 4.11
C LEU A 64 -13.86 -15.82 5.41
N LEU A 65 -13.67 -14.57 5.75
CA LEU A 65 -12.99 -14.13 6.97
C LEU A 65 -14.02 -13.68 8.01
N THR A 66 -14.35 -14.56 8.95
CA THR A 66 -15.13 -14.24 10.15
C THR A 66 -14.36 -13.30 11.08
N ASP A 67 -15.01 -12.71 12.08
CA ASP A 67 -14.34 -11.87 13.08
C ASP A 67 -13.26 -12.68 13.83
N ASP A 68 -13.56 -13.92 14.23
CA ASP A 68 -12.61 -14.81 14.90
C ASP A 68 -11.37 -15.10 14.04
N LEU A 69 -11.54 -15.35 12.74
CA LEU A 69 -10.43 -15.58 11.81
C LEU A 69 -9.59 -14.31 11.61
N ARG A 70 -10.22 -13.13 11.64
CA ARG A 70 -9.49 -11.84 11.56
C ARG A 70 -8.67 -11.58 12.82
N GLU A 71 -9.22 -11.88 14.00
CA GLU A 71 -8.50 -11.76 15.26
C GLU A 71 -7.34 -12.75 15.34
N ALA A 72 -7.57 -14.01 14.94
CA ALA A 72 -6.52 -15.02 14.85
C ALA A 72 -5.40 -14.57 13.89
N PHE A 73 -5.75 -14.08 12.70
CA PHE A 73 -4.78 -13.54 11.75
C PHE A 73 -3.98 -12.36 12.31
N ALA A 74 -4.63 -11.45 13.02
CA ALA A 74 -3.95 -10.30 13.63
C ALA A 74 -2.92 -10.73 14.69
N ARG A 75 -3.19 -11.79 15.45
CA ARG A 75 -2.25 -12.33 16.45
C ARG A 75 -1.09 -13.07 15.82
N GLU A 76 -1.36 -13.89 14.79
CA GLU A 76 -0.42 -14.92 14.30
C GLU A 76 0.37 -14.49 13.05
N SER A 77 -0.09 -13.44 12.33
CA SER A 77 0.48 -13.10 11.02
C SER A 77 1.88 -12.46 11.07
N ALA A 78 2.34 -12.03 12.23
CA ALA A 78 3.64 -11.37 12.37
C ALA A 78 4.83 -12.29 12.01
N ALA A 79 4.69 -13.61 12.20
CA ALA A 79 5.71 -14.61 11.88
C ALA A 79 5.61 -15.13 10.43
N ASP A 80 4.62 -14.69 9.66
CA ASP A 80 4.37 -15.18 8.30
C ASP A 80 5.24 -14.46 7.27
N PRO A 81 6.17 -15.16 6.56
CA PRO A 81 7.05 -14.54 5.58
C PRO A 81 6.30 -13.88 4.41
N LEU A 82 5.15 -14.43 3.97
CA LEU A 82 4.37 -13.86 2.88
C LEU A 82 3.67 -12.57 3.32
N VAL A 83 3.21 -12.50 4.57
CA VAL A 83 2.68 -11.26 5.17
C VAL A 83 3.79 -10.22 5.29
N ALA A 84 4.97 -10.59 5.78
CA ALA A 84 6.12 -9.69 5.87
C ALA A 84 6.51 -9.14 4.49
N HIS A 85 6.54 -10.00 3.44
CA HIS A 85 6.81 -9.58 2.06
C HIS A 85 5.81 -8.54 1.56
N THR A 86 4.52 -8.70 1.84
CA THR A 86 3.47 -7.78 1.37
C THR A 86 3.33 -6.53 2.21
N THR A 87 3.71 -6.54 3.49
CA THR A 87 3.58 -5.39 4.40
C THR A 87 4.83 -4.53 4.47
N LEU A 88 5.99 -5.15 4.64
CA LEU A 88 7.28 -4.49 4.85
C LEU A 88 8.17 -4.52 3.61
N GLY A 89 7.96 -5.51 2.75
CA GLY A 89 8.76 -5.74 1.55
C GLY A 89 8.25 -4.97 0.31
N PRO A 90 8.79 -5.32 -0.87
CA PRO A 90 8.45 -4.67 -2.15
C PRO A 90 7.01 -4.93 -2.60
N GLY A 91 6.37 -5.98 -2.06
CA GLY A 91 5.00 -6.36 -2.40
C GLY A 91 4.80 -6.78 -3.85
N THR A 92 5.86 -7.21 -4.55
CA THR A 92 5.73 -7.85 -5.86
C THR A 92 4.94 -9.16 -5.72
N PRO A 93 4.23 -9.63 -6.77
CA PRO A 93 3.53 -10.91 -6.67
C PRO A 93 4.49 -12.03 -6.28
N MET A 94 4.12 -12.77 -5.24
CA MET A 94 4.97 -13.80 -4.64
C MET A 94 4.14 -15.01 -4.25
N ARG A 95 4.55 -16.20 -4.70
CA ARG A 95 3.99 -17.46 -4.23
C ARG A 95 4.55 -17.79 -2.85
N ARG A 96 3.72 -18.37 -2.00
CA ARG A 96 4.17 -18.86 -0.68
C ARG A 96 5.30 -19.87 -0.80
N SER A 97 5.19 -20.79 -1.75
CA SER A 97 6.18 -21.83 -2.02
C SER A 97 7.58 -21.33 -2.37
N THR A 98 7.69 -20.08 -2.83
CA THR A 98 8.98 -19.42 -3.08
C THR A 98 9.66 -18.99 -1.78
N LEU A 99 8.89 -18.70 -0.72
CA LEU A 99 9.41 -18.18 0.54
C LEU A 99 9.63 -19.27 1.60
N GLN A 100 8.87 -20.35 1.54
CA GLN A 100 8.93 -21.43 2.55
C GLN A 100 8.42 -22.76 2.00
N THR A 101 8.88 -23.85 2.58
CA THR A 101 8.41 -25.20 2.26
C THR A 101 7.00 -25.43 2.81
N PRO A 102 6.24 -26.41 2.27
CA PRO A 102 4.93 -26.78 2.82
C PRO A 102 4.99 -27.14 4.33
N GLY A 103 6.01 -27.87 4.76
CA GLY A 103 6.19 -28.21 6.17
C GLY A 103 6.42 -26.98 7.06
N ALA A 104 7.22 -25.99 6.59
CA ALA A 104 7.40 -24.74 7.32
C ALA A 104 6.12 -23.90 7.36
N PHE A 105 5.30 -23.95 6.30
CA PHE A 105 3.99 -23.30 6.27
C PHE A 105 3.02 -23.93 7.26
N HIS A 106 2.91 -25.24 7.25
CA HIS A 106 2.01 -25.97 8.15
C HIS A 106 2.42 -25.87 9.63
N ALA A 107 3.68 -25.53 9.91
CA ALA A 107 4.16 -25.28 11.28
C ALA A 107 3.81 -23.88 11.82
N LEU A 108 3.31 -22.95 10.97
CA LEU A 108 2.85 -21.65 11.46
C LEU A 108 1.55 -21.82 12.27
N ALA A 109 1.43 -21.14 13.40
CA ALA A 109 0.17 -21.07 14.15
C ALA A 109 -0.97 -20.55 13.26
N ALA A 110 -0.69 -19.52 12.45
CA ALA A 110 -1.62 -18.98 11.46
C ALA A 110 -2.15 -20.03 10.46
N TYR A 111 -1.39 -21.11 10.17
CA TYR A 111 -1.90 -22.17 9.29
C TYR A 111 -3.10 -22.89 9.92
N THR A 112 -2.96 -23.32 11.16
CA THR A 112 -4.03 -24.05 11.87
C THR A 112 -5.24 -23.17 12.13
N ASP A 113 -5.00 -21.93 12.54
CA ASP A 113 -6.04 -21.05 13.06
C ASP A 113 -6.74 -20.24 11.97
N VAL A 114 -6.07 -20.04 10.81
CA VAL A 114 -6.59 -19.17 9.73
C VAL A 114 -6.58 -19.85 8.38
N TYR A 115 -5.41 -20.31 7.90
CA TYR A 115 -5.28 -20.73 6.51
C TYR A 115 -5.99 -22.03 6.20
N ARG A 116 -5.86 -23.04 7.06
CA ARG A 116 -6.53 -24.34 6.91
C ARG A 116 -8.05 -24.21 6.95
N PRO A 117 -8.69 -23.49 7.87
CA PRO A 117 -10.13 -23.24 7.84
C PRO A 117 -10.62 -22.55 6.57
N CYS A 118 -9.77 -21.70 5.94
CA CYS A 118 -10.07 -21.04 4.69
C CYS A 118 -9.74 -21.87 3.44
N GLY A 119 -9.25 -23.11 3.56
CA GLY A 119 -8.81 -23.93 2.43
C GLY A 119 -7.59 -23.40 1.70
N SER A 120 -6.75 -22.60 2.36
CA SER A 120 -5.64 -21.88 1.76
C SER A 120 -4.34 -22.68 1.82
N GLU A 121 -4.21 -23.74 1.00
CA GLU A 121 -2.97 -24.55 0.91
C GLU A 121 -1.89 -23.84 0.10
N HIS A 122 -2.27 -23.18 -1.00
CA HIS A 122 -1.37 -22.42 -1.86
C HIS A 122 -1.82 -20.97 -1.92
N GLN A 123 -0.87 -20.06 -1.84
CA GLN A 123 -1.15 -18.64 -1.87
C GLN A 123 -0.22 -17.90 -2.83
N LEU A 124 -0.80 -16.94 -3.55
CA LEU A 124 -0.12 -15.91 -4.31
C LEU A 124 -0.56 -14.56 -3.76
N ALA A 125 0.36 -13.78 -3.22
CA ALA A 125 0.03 -12.48 -2.66
C ALA A 125 0.87 -11.37 -3.27
N MET A 126 0.27 -10.18 -3.33
CA MET A 126 0.92 -8.96 -3.77
C MET A 126 0.42 -7.78 -2.97
N SER A 127 1.18 -6.69 -2.97
CA SER A 127 0.68 -5.41 -2.46
C SER A 127 1.19 -4.24 -3.31
N PHE A 128 0.48 -3.13 -3.25
CA PHE A 128 0.80 -1.94 -4.04
C PHE A 128 0.32 -0.66 -3.34
N PRO A 129 0.96 0.49 -3.63
CA PRO A 129 0.47 1.78 -3.18
C PRO A 129 -0.89 2.09 -3.81
N ALA A 130 -1.81 2.61 -3.00
CA ALA A 130 -3.18 2.97 -3.39
C ALA A 130 -3.54 4.41 -2.99
N GLY A 131 -2.60 5.33 -3.15
CA GLY A 131 -2.77 6.73 -2.77
C GLY A 131 -2.52 6.97 -1.28
N ARG A 132 -3.27 7.90 -0.71
CA ARG A 132 -3.21 8.28 0.70
C ARG A 132 -4.62 8.33 1.28
N ALA A 133 -4.77 7.99 2.55
CA ALA A 133 -5.99 8.20 3.33
C ALA A 133 -5.60 9.08 4.53
N ASP A 134 -6.31 10.18 4.73
CA ASP A 134 -6.03 11.17 5.79
C ASP A 134 -4.55 11.61 5.87
N GLY A 135 -3.92 11.75 4.70
CA GLY A 135 -2.50 12.11 4.61
C GLY A 135 -1.52 10.95 4.85
N VAL A 136 -1.96 9.79 5.28
CA VAL A 136 -1.12 8.59 5.49
C VAL A 136 -1.01 7.78 4.19
N PRO A 137 0.20 7.33 3.80
CA PRO A 137 0.34 6.44 2.66
C PRO A 137 -0.50 5.18 2.83
N ARG A 138 -1.35 4.89 1.84
CA ARG A 138 -2.21 3.73 1.83
C ARG A 138 -1.63 2.65 0.92
N ARG A 139 -1.73 1.41 1.37
CA ARG A 139 -1.30 0.22 0.64
C ARG A 139 -2.45 -0.76 0.59
N VAL A 140 -2.64 -1.44 -0.53
CA VAL A 140 -3.58 -2.55 -0.65
C VAL A 140 -2.79 -3.84 -0.76
N CYS A 141 -3.18 -4.85 0.01
CA CYS A 141 -2.71 -6.22 -0.12
C CYS A 141 -3.80 -7.06 -0.78
N VAL A 142 -3.43 -7.86 -1.77
CA VAL A 142 -4.31 -8.82 -2.43
C VAL A 142 -3.67 -10.20 -2.29
N ALA A 143 -4.44 -11.16 -1.77
CA ALA A 143 -4.02 -12.55 -1.65
C ALA A 143 -5.01 -13.47 -2.35
N PHE A 144 -4.52 -14.27 -3.27
CA PHE A 144 -5.24 -15.35 -3.92
C PHE A 144 -4.89 -16.64 -3.20
N SER A 145 -5.88 -17.52 -2.98
CA SER A 145 -5.68 -18.81 -2.33
C SER A 145 -6.37 -19.90 -3.11
N ARG A 146 -5.78 -21.10 -3.06
CA ARG A 146 -6.39 -22.33 -3.58
C ARG A 146 -5.98 -23.55 -2.75
N SER A 147 -6.85 -24.57 -2.77
CA SER A 147 -6.64 -25.85 -2.11
C SER A 147 -5.92 -26.87 -3.01
N GLY A 148 -5.98 -26.67 -4.33
CA GLY A 148 -5.36 -27.52 -5.34
C GLY A 148 -3.85 -27.27 -5.52
N GLY A 149 -3.35 -27.44 -6.76
CA GLY A 149 -1.94 -27.23 -7.07
C GLY A 149 -1.49 -25.77 -6.92
N ASP A 150 -0.17 -25.54 -6.82
CA ASP A 150 0.41 -24.21 -6.64
C ASP A 150 0.19 -23.30 -7.87
N PHE A 151 0.32 -22.02 -7.67
CA PHE A 151 0.25 -21.00 -8.73
C PHE A 151 1.40 -21.15 -9.73
N SER A 152 1.11 -21.00 -11.01
CA SER A 152 2.09 -21.07 -12.09
C SER A 152 2.87 -19.76 -12.27
N ASP A 153 3.91 -19.80 -13.09
CA ASP A 153 4.64 -18.58 -13.49
C ASP A 153 3.75 -17.63 -14.29
N ASP A 154 2.81 -18.16 -15.08
CA ASP A 154 1.83 -17.35 -15.80
C ASP A 154 0.87 -16.62 -14.83
N ASP A 155 0.45 -17.25 -13.72
CA ASP A 155 -0.35 -16.62 -12.68
C ASP A 155 0.42 -15.46 -12.01
N VAL A 156 1.71 -15.66 -11.73
CA VAL A 156 2.59 -14.61 -11.18
C VAL A 156 2.75 -13.46 -12.18
N ALA A 157 2.95 -13.76 -13.46
CA ALA A 157 3.07 -12.75 -14.52
C ALA A 157 1.77 -11.95 -14.68
N ALA A 158 0.60 -12.62 -14.68
CA ALA A 158 -0.71 -11.98 -14.71
C ALA A 158 -0.89 -11.04 -13.51
N ALA A 159 -0.58 -11.50 -12.30
CA ALA A 159 -0.64 -10.70 -11.08
C ALA A 159 0.28 -9.47 -11.15
N ALA A 160 1.46 -9.58 -11.77
CA ALA A 160 2.39 -8.45 -11.93
C ALA A 160 1.86 -7.36 -12.85
N VAL A 161 1.22 -7.74 -13.97
CA VAL A 161 0.54 -6.81 -14.88
C VAL A 161 -0.60 -6.10 -14.14
N LEU A 162 -1.45 -6.86 -13.47
CA LEU A 162 -2.60 -6.34 -12.70
C LEU A 162 -2.16 -5.41 -11.59
N ARG A 163 -1.13 -5.76 -10.83
CA ARG A 163 -0.57 -4.94 -9.76
C ARG A 163 -0.23 -3.52 -10.23
N THR A 164 0.41 -3.40 -11.37
CA THR A 164 0.81 -2.11 -11.94
C THR A 164 -0.40 -1.26 -12.33
N ARG A 165 -1.43 -1.87 -12.90
CA ARG A 165 -2.67 -1.19 -13.29
C ARG A 165 -3.49 -0.77 -12.09
N LEU A 166 -3.66 -1.66 -11.12
CA LEU A 166 -4.37 -1.40 -9.85
C LEU A 166 -3.75 -0.24 -9.09
N SER A 167 -2.43 -0.25 -8.91
CA SER A 167 -1.73 0.83 -8.22
C SER A 167 -1.97 2.20 -8.86
N ARG A 168 -1.94 2.25 -10.19
CA ARG A 168 -2.16 3.49 -10.95
C ARG A 168 -3.58 4.01 -10.81
N VAL A 169 -4.58 3.13 -10.95
CA VAL A 169 -5.99 3.53 -10.91
C VAL A 169 -6.40 3.93 -9.50
N LEU A 170 -6.08 3.12 -8.49
CA LEU A 170 -6.42 3.43 -7.10
C LEU A 170 -5.69 4.67 -6.59
N GLY A 171 -4.47 4.90 -7.06
CA GLY A 171 -3.75 6.15 -6.77
C GLY A 171 -4.45 7.39 -7.33
N ARG A 172 -5.21 7.27 -8.45
CA ARG A 172 -6.02 8.36 -9.02
C ARG A 172 -7.38 8.52 -8.33
N LEU A 173 -8.00 7.40 -7.94
CA LEU A 173 -9.30 7.38 -7.26
C LEU A 173 -9.19 7.78 -5.79
N ALA A 174 -7.99 7.66 -5.20
CA ALA A 174 -7.78 8.13 -3.85
C ALA A 174 -8.23 9.60 -3.73
N PRO A 175 -9.03 9.94 -2.69
CA PRO A 175 -9.44 11.32 -2.50
C PRO A 175 -8.21 12.21 -2.54
N PRO A 176 -8.30 13.39 -3.19
CA PRO A 176 -7.21 14.32 -3.16
C PRO A 176 -6.85 14.53 -1.69
N THR A 177 -5.60 14.22 -1.35
CA THR A 177 -5.10 14.54 0.00
C THR A 177 -5.52 15.97 0.26
N PRO A 178 -6.24 16.30 1.34
CA PRO A 178 -6.46 17.68 1.70
C PRO A 178 -5.09 18.33 1.63
N VAL A 179 -4.91 19.29 0.71
CA VAL A 179 -3.62 19.98 0.61
C VAL A 179 -3.42 20.52 2.02
N PRO A 180 -2.44 20.05 2.81
CA PRO A 180 -2.24 20.54 4.14
C PRO A 180 -2.16 22.05 3.98
N SER A 181 -2.99 22.80 4.64
CA SER A 181 -3.24 24.24 4.43
C SER A 181 -1.92 24.88 4.02
N ALA A 182 -1.85 25.42 2.80
CA ALA A 182 -0.59 25.63 2.08
C ALA A 182 0.44 26.26 3.01
N VAL A 183 1.60 25.63 3.12
CA VAL A 183 2.69 26.15 3.94
C VAL A 183 2.89 27.60 3.52
N THR A 184 2.69 28.54 4.44
CA THR A 184 2.78 29.98 4.14
C THR A 184 4.19 30.33 3.63
N ARG A 185 4.35 31.43 2.93
CA ARG A 185 5.67 31.90 2.48
C ARG A 185 6.70 31.95 3.62
N ARG A 186 6.24 32.30 4.83
CA ARG A 186 7.11 32.41 6.00
C ARG A 186 7.52 31.03 6.54
N GLU A 187 6.58 30.10 6.62
CA GLU A 187 6.85 28.71 6.98
C GLU A 187 7.75 28.01 5.95
N SER A 188 7.53 28.28 4.67
CA SER A 188 8.40 27.78 3.57
C SER A 188 9.83 28.29 3.71
N ALA A 189 10.03 29.56 4.04
CA ALA A 189 11.36 30.13 4.25
C ALA A 189 12.07 29.48 5.46
N VAL A 190 11.32 29.21 6.54
CA VAL A 190 11.84 28.53 7.73
C VAL A 190 12.20 27.08 7.39
N LEU A 191 11.32 26.34 6.70
CA LEU A 191 11.57 24.95 6.30
C LEU A 191 12.75 24.80 5.33
N ALA A 192 12.93 25.75 4.40
CA ALA A 192 14.05 25.75 3.48
C ALA A 192 15.40 25.91 4.20
N LEU A 193 15.46 26.72 5.26
CA LEU A 193 16.66 26.87 6.07
C LEU A 193 16.88 25.69 7.02
N LEU A 194 15.78 25.14 7.56
CA LEU A 194 15.80 23.94 8.38
C LEU A 194 16.35 22.74 7.58
N ALA A 195 15.91 22.53 6.35
CA ALA A 195 16.38 21.48 5.46
C ALA A 195 17.86 21.60 5.10
N ARG A 196 18.44 22.81 5.21
CA ARG A 196 19.88 23.07 5.09
C ARG A 196 20.65 22.83 6.38
N GLY A 197 20.02 22.36 7.44
CA GLY A 197 20.64 22.03 8.73
C GLY A 197 20.84 23.20 9.69
N LEU A 198 20.27 24.38 9.43
CA LEU A 198 20.44 25.54 10.30
C LEU A 198 19.67 25.35 11.61
N THR A 199 20.27 25.79 12.74
CA THR A 199 19.59 25.83 14.04
C THR A 199 18.53 26.93 14.09
N ASN A 200 17.59 26.87 15.06
CA ASN A 200 16.54 27.89 15.20
C ASN A 200 17.12 29.30 15.44
N GLN A 201 18.25 29.41 16.13
CA GLN A 201 18.96 30.69 16.31
C GLN A 201 19.52 31.21 14.98
N GLN A 202 20.14 30.36 14.15
CA GLN A 202 20.65 30.74 12.85
C GLN A 202 19.53 31.12 11.86
N ILE A 203 18.40 30.38 11.91
CA ILE A 203 17.21 30.71 11.12
C ILE A 203 16.63 32.07 11.55
N ALA A 204 16.50 32.28 12.86
CA ALA A 204 16.03 33.53 13.44
C ALA A 204 16.87 34.72 12.99
N HIS A 205 18.20 34.60 13.09
CA HIS A 205 19.13 35.63 12.63
C HIS A 205 18.97 35.91 11.13
N ARG A 206 18.89 34.84 10.32
CA ARG A 206 18.81 34.98 8.85
C ARG A 206 17.48 35.54 8.36
N LEU A 207 16.41 35.35 9.10
CA LEU A 207 15.06 35.83 8.77
C LEU A 207 14.68 37.13 9.53
N ALA A 208 15.57 37.67 10.34
CA ALA A 208 15.39 38.85 11.19
C ALA A 208 14.13 38.73 12.09
N ILE A 209 13.98 37.56 12.78
CA ILE A 209 12.89 37.27 13.72
C ILE A 209 13.46 36.66 15.00
N SER A 210 12.62 36.52 16.04
CA SER A 210 13.05 35.86 17.27
C SER A 210 13.10 34.30 17.11
N PRO A 211 13.98 33.61 17.89
CA PRO A 211 13.96 32.16 17.92
C PRO A 211 12.58 31.56 18.30
N ARG A 212 11.87 32.20 19.23
CA ARG A 212 10.50 31.82 19.60
C ARG A 212 9.52 31.93 18.43
N THR A 213 9.73 32.89 17.53
CA THR A 213 8.92 33.03 16.32
C THR A 213 9.23 31.91 15.32
N VAL A 214 10.50 31.47 15.24
CA VAL A 214 10.89 30.30 14.43
C VAL A 214 10.23 29.03 14.98
N ASP A 215 10.24 28.81 16.30
CA ASP A 215 9.57 27.67 16.93
C ASP A 215 8.08 27.63 16.55
N LYS A 216 7.39 28.76 16.65
CA LYS A 216 5.98 28.86 16.30
C LYS A 216 5.70 28.58 14.81
N HIS A 217 6.57 29.04 13.91
CA HIS A 217 6.47 28.71 12.49
C HIS A 217 6.72 27.24 12.22
N LEU A 218 7.65 26.61 12.95
CA LEU A 218 7.93 25.17 12.84
C LEU A 218 6.77 24.34 13.37
N GLU A 219 6.19 24.66 14.52
CA GLU A 219 4.99 23.97 15.05
C GLU A 219 3.85 23.99 14.04
N HIS A 220 3.54 25.16 13.47
CA HIS A 220 2.50 25.27 12.45
C HIS A 220 2.86 24.53 11.16
N ALA A 221 4.13 24.56 10.76
CA ALA A 221 4.61 23.85 9.58
C ALA A 221 4.56 22.32 9.81
N TYR A 222 4.92 21.82 11.02
CA TYR A 222 4.84 20.40 11.36
C TYR A 222 3.40 19.89 11.33
N ALA A 223 2.47 20.65 11.92
CA ALA A 223 1.04 20.35 11.85
C ALA A 223 0.53 20.28 10.41
N LYS A 224 0.93 21.26 9.55
CA LYS A 224 0.54 21.31 8.14
C LYS A 224 1.20 20.21 7.30
N LEU A 225 2.43 19.82 7.62
CA LEU A 225 3.15 18.73 6.95
C LEU A 225 2.80 17.36 7.51
N GLN A 226 2.07 17.32 8.64
CA GLN A 226 1.73 16.09 9.38
C GLN A 226 2.97 15.27 9.75
N VAL A 227 3.98 15.96 10.30
CA VAL A 227 5.24 15.34 10.73
C VAL A 227 5.45 15.55 12.22
N GLY A 228 6.08 14.57 12.90
CA GLY A 228 6.29 14.60 14.33
C GLY A 228 7.55 15.34 14.80
N GLY A 229 8.43 15.78 13.87
CA GLY A 229 9.68 16.37 14.29
C GLY A 229 10.53 16.99 13.17
N ARG A 230 11.67 17.57 13.61
CA ARG A 230 12.58 18.33 12.78
C ARG A 230 13.14 17.56 11.57
N VAL A 231 13.56 16.31 11.78
CA VAL A 231 14.17 15.46 10.74
C VAL A 231 13.12 15.09 9.69
N GLU A 232 11.91 14.72 10.14
CA GLU A 232 10.81 14.40 9.24
C GLU A 232 10.37 15.61 8.43
N ALA A 233 10.33 16.82 9.05
CA ALA A 233 9.98 18.05 8.37
C ALA A 233 11.02 18.44 7.29
N ALA A 234 12.31 18.26 7.57
CA ALA A 234 13.37 18.49 6.60
C ALA A 234 13.25 17.53 5.40
N ASN A 235 13.04 16.24 5.64
CA ASN A 235 12.86 15.24 4.60
C ASN A 235 11.57 15.48 3.79
N ALA A 236 10.46 15.80 4.45
CA ALA A 236 9.20 16.12 3.77
C ALA A 236 9.32 17.37 2.90
N TRP A 237 10.09 18.35 3.31
CA TRP A 237 10.34 19.56 2.53
C TRP A 237 11.20 19.27 1.29
N LEU A 238 12.31 18.52 1.44
CA LEU A 238 13.20 18.16 0.34
C LEU A 238 12.51 17.32 -0.74
N THR A 239 11.62 16.41 -0.34
CA THR A 239 10.84 15.60 -1.30
C THR A 239 9.77 16.38 -2.04
N ARG A 240 9.28 17.48 -1.48
CA ARG A 240 8.26 18.36 -2.09
C ARG A 240 8.84 19.46 -2.99
N SER A 241 10.10 19.82 -2.81
CA SER A 241 10.76 20.91 -3.53
C SER A 241 12.02 20.41 -4.26
N PRO A 242 11.89 19.71 -5.40
CA PRO A 242 13.04 19.20 -6.14
C PRO A 242 13.98 20.30 -6.69
N ALA A 243 13.59 21.57 -6.61
CA ALA A 243 14.38 22.68 -7.14
C ALA A 243 15.52 23.18 -6.22
N VAL A 244 15.67 22.67 -4.98
CA VAL A 244 16.71 23.14 -4.03
C VAL A 244 17.97 22.27 -4.02
N ALA A 245 18.01 21.17 -4.77
CA ALA A 245 19.10 20.20 -4.76
C ALA A 245 20.22 20.46 -5.81
N ARG A 246 20.34 21.68 -6.38
CA ARG A 246 21.52 22.02 -7.19
C ARG A 246 22.38 23.05 -6.45
N PRO A 247 23.60 22.69 -5.98
CA PRO A 247 24.60 23.70 -5.72
C PRO A 247 24.99 24.33 -7.08
N ALA A 248 24.98 25.65 -7.14
CA ALA A 248 25.55 26.37 -8.27
C ALA A 248 27.07 26.18 -8.29
N PRO A 249 27.69 26.19 -9.49
CA PRO A 249 29.10 25.98 -9.69
C PRO A 249 29.97 27.02 -9.00
#